data_2732c5cd2c604945d0609baad8354fb9
#
_entry.id   2732c5cd2c604945d0609baad8354fb9
#
_cell.length_a   1.000
_cell.length_b   1.000
_cell.length_c   1.000
_cell.angle_alpha   90.00
_cell.angle_beta   90.00
_cell.angle_gamma   90.00
#
_symmetry.space_group_name_H-M   'P 1'
#
loop_
_entity.id
_entity.type
_entity.pdbx_description
1 polymer ?
#
loop_
_entity_poly.entity_id
_entity_poly.type
_entity_poly.pdbx_seq_one_letter_code
_entity_poly.pdbx_strand_id
1 'polypeptide(L)'
;IICHYSTKQKKADDKPKVKNGPSCENCHGASSDWESVHSDYGGKKVKKEQEAQDHKVKRINDSTAGGLIWASMHYDLAVNCAKCHGLARQEINEEAFGKMLEAEHPINHSFEIVMFSQGKMSHWEDKRSKAQLANLFIAGQAAKLVSASRAASEAKNEKYKEEQLKRVSDAAAILKVIPEAAALIKSPSDTNAREMMKAIKEKDLSGLVGKLIPCAGPDEENLKQC
;
A
#
# COMPACT_ATOMS: atom_id res chain seq x y z
N ILE A 1 3.56 2.52 18.34
CA ILE A 1 2.26 1.88 18.63
C ILE A 1 1.42 1.78 17.37
N ILE A 2 1.17 2.87 16.63
CA ILE A 2 0.24 2.87 15.47
C ILE A 2 0.69 2.04 14.27
N CYS A 3 1.96 1.63 14.18
CA CYS A 3 2.42 0.69 13.15
C CYS A 3 2.19 -0.78 13.54
N HIS A 4 2.18 -1.08 14.85
CA HIS A 4 2.10 -2.45 15.35
C HIS A 4 0.71 -2.83 15.84
N TYR A 5 -0.21 -1.87 15.99
CA TYR A 5 -1.51 -2.09 16.58
C TYR A 5 -2.61 -1.29 15.88
N SER A 6 -3.79 -1.89 15.80
CA SER A 6 -5.03 -1.17 15.53
C SER A 6 -5.54 -0.54 16.82
N THR A 7 -6.00 0.69 16.71
CA THR A 7 -6.55 1.45 17.84
C THR A 7 -8.02 1.76 17.64
N LYS A 8 -8.75 1.94 18.73
CA LYS A 8 -10.15 2.38 18.72
C LYS A 8 -10.30 3.63 19.57
N GLN A 9 -10.99 4.63 19.03
CA GLN A 9 -11.51 5.80 19.74
C GLN A 9 -13.03 5.70 19.81
N LYS A 10 -13.62 6.08 20.93
CA LYS A 10 -15.09 6.19 21.05
C LYS A 10 -15.60 7.56 20.61
N LYS A 11 -14.79 8.59 20.86
CA LYS A 11 -15.05 9.99 20.47
C LYS A 11 -13.76 10.57 19.89
N ALA A 12 -13.86 11.59 19.06
CA ALA A 12 -12.71 12.23 18.42
C ALA A 12 -11.64 12.72 19.42
N ASP A 13 -12.06 13.18 20.58
CA ASP A 13 -11.17 13.73 21.64
C ASP A 13 -10.62 12.67 22.60
N ASP A 14 -11.09 11.42 22.50
CA ASP A 14 -10.60 10.33 23.36
C ASP A 14 -9.17 9.93 22.96
N LYS A 15 -8.36 9.51 23.93
CA LYS A 15 -7.09 8.86 23.62
C LYS A 15 -7.33 7.51 22.95
N PRO A 16 -6.69 7.24 21.79
CA PRO A 16 -6.80 5.94 21.12
C PRO A 16 -6.38 4.81 22.06
N LYS A 17 -7.20 3.77 22.15
CA LYS A 17 -6.88 2.54 22.92
C LYS A 17 -6.52 1.42 21.97
N VAL A 18 -5.39 0.75 22.23
CA VAL A 18 -4.98 -0.46 21.51
C VAL A 18 -6.07 -1.52 21.65
N LYS A 19 -6.40 -2.16 20.54
CA LYS A 19 -7.37 -3.26 20.47
C LYS A 19 -6.75 -4.60 20.11
N ASN A 20 -5.99 -4.63 19.04
CA ASN A 20 -5.35 -5.85 18.49
C ASN A 20 -4.12 -5.42 17.67
N GLY A 21 -3.41 -6.38 17.10
CA GLY A 21 -2.43 -6.14 16.05
C GLY A 21 -3.05 -5.48 14.81
N PRO A 22 -2.28 -5.26 13.74
CA PRO A 22 -2.80 -4.69 12.50
C PRO A 22 -4.04 -5.44 12.00
N SER A 23 -5.07 -4.69 11.64
CA SER A 23 -6.36 -5.20 11.16
C SER A 23 -6.63 -4.78 9.71
N CYS A 24 -7.76 -5.18 9.16
CA CYS A 24 -8.19 -4.79 7.81
C CYS A 24 -8.08 -3.27 7.57
N GLU A 25 -8.41 -2.47 8.58
CA GLU A 25 -8.39 -1.01 8.51
C GLU A 25 -6.99 -0.42 8.32
N ASN A 26 -5.93 -1.11 8.72
CA ASN A 26 -4.56 -0.65 8.50
C ASN A 26 -4.18 -0.63 7.02
N CYS A 27 -4.79 -1.51 6.22
CA CYS A 27 -4.60 -1.57 4.77
C CYS A 27 -5.73 -0.86 4.01
N HIS A 28 -6.99 -1.06 4.43
CA HIS A 28 -8.18 -0.64 3.69
C HIS A 28 -8.77 0.69 4.15
N GLY A 29 -8.16 1.37 5.14
CA GLY A 29 -8.64 2.63 5.70
C GLY A 29 -9.61 2.44 6.87
N ALA A 30 -9.74 3.47 7.71
CA ALA A 30 -10.62 3.46 8.88
C ALA A 30 -12.08 3.22 8.47
N SER A 31 -12.76 2.29 9.13
CA SER A 31 -14.03 1.73 8.65
C SER A 31 -15.29 2.49 9.05
N SER A 32 -15.19 3.46 9.96
CA SER A 32 -16.35 4.16 10.56
C SER A 32 -17.35 4.70 9.53
N ASP A 33 -16.87 5.19 8.39
CA ASP A 33 -17.70 5.91 7.42
C ASP A 33 -18.04 5.05 6.18
N TRP A 34 -17.53 3.84 6.08
CA TRP A 34 -17.81 2.96 4.94
C TRP A 34 -18.25 1.53 5.32
N GLU A 35 -18.07 1.08 6.58
CA GLU A 35 -18.36 -0.31 6.97
C GLU A 35 -19.81 -0.73 6.63
N SER A 36 -20.78 0.10 6.94
CA SER A 36 -22.19 -0.18 6.64
C SER A 36 -22.56 -0.02 5.17
N VAL A 37 -21.77 0.77 4.42
CA VAL A 37 -22.05 1.11 3.02
C VAL A 37 -21.48 0.06 2.08
N HIS A 38 -20.22 -0.36 2.28
CA HIS A 38 -19.49 -1.20 1.32
C HIS A 38 -20.11 -2.57 1.06
N SER A 39 -20.89 -3.09 1.98
CA SER A 39 -21.58 -4.39 1.91
C SER A 39 -23.09 -4.28 1.75
N ASP A 40 -23.65 -3.09 1.59
CA ASP A 40 -25.06 -2.90 1.27
C ASP A 40 -25.27 -3.08 -0.25
N TYR A 41 -25.89 -4.17 -0.65
CA TYR A 41 -26.20 -4.50 -2.04
C TYR A 41 -27.59 -4.04 -2.50
N GLY A 42 -28.24 -3.14 -1.74
CA GLY A 42 -29.57 -2.62 -2.04
C GLY A 42 -30.68 -3.27 -1.20
N GLY A 43 -30.32 -3.88 -0.07
CA GLY A 43 -31.28 -4.41 0.91
C GLY A 43 -30.89 -5.76 1.51
N LYS A 44 -31.50 -6.08 2.66
CA LYS A 44 -31.14 -7.24 3.51
C LYS A 44 -31.17 -8.62 2.81
N LYS A 45 -31.93 -8.75 1.73
CA LYS A 45 -32.10 -10.03 0.98
C LYS A 45 -31.42 -10.00 -0.39
N VAL A 46 -30.84 -8.87 -0.78
CA VAL A 46 -30.16 -8.73 -2.07
C VAL A 46 -28.76 -9.29 -1.95
N LYS A 47 -28.43 -10.27 -2.81
CA LYS A 47 -27.06 -10.81 -2.89
C LYS A 47 -26.21 -9.93 -3.81
N LYS A 48 -24.89 -9.99 -3.64
CA LYS A 48 -23.93 -9.23 -4.44
C LYS A 48 -24.12 -9.37 -5.95
N GLU A 49 -24.48 -10.58 -6.39
CA GLU A 49 -24.73 -10.93 -7.82
C GLU A 49 -26.04 -10.35 -8.37
N GLN A 50 -26.94 -9.93 -7.47
CA GLN A 50 -28.26 -9.36 -7.79
C GLN A 50 -28.28 -7.84 -7.66
N GLU A 51 -27.15 -7.23 -7.27
CA GLU A 51 -27.06 -5.79 -7.08
C GLU A 51 -27.28 -5.04 -8.41
N ALA A 52 -28.20 -4.07 -8.42
CA ALA A 52 -28.42 -3.19 -9.55
C ALA A 52 -27.19 -2.35 -9.87
N GLN A 53 -26.90 -2.12 -11.15
CA GLN A 53 -25.65 -1.49 -11.59
C GLN A 53 -25.49 -0.04 -11.08
N ASP A 54 -26.56 0.73 -11.07
CA ASP A 54 -26.57 2.10 -10.54
C ASP A 54 -26.31 2.12 -9.02
N HIS A 55 -26.94 1.19 -8.28
CA HIS A 55 -26.70 1.00 -6.86
C HIS A 55 -25.22 0.64 -6.59
N LYS A 56 -24.66 -0.29 -7.37
CA LYS A 56 -23.26 -0.70 -7.28
C LYS A 56 -22.30 0.48 -7.47
N VAL A 57 -22.54 1.31 -8.49
CA VAL A 57 -21.73 2.51 -8.76
C VAL A 57 -21.81 3.47 -7.55
N LYS A 58 -23.03 3.73 -7.05
CA LYS A 58 -23.22 4.59 -5.88
C LYS A 58 -22.52 4.03 -4.66
N ARG A 59 -22.70 2.75 -4.34
CA ARG A 59 -22.06 2.07 -3.20
C ARG A 59 -20.54 2.17 -3.26
N ILE A 60 -19.94 1.93 -4.43
CA ILE A 60 -18.49 2.02 -4.61
C ILE A 60 -18.01 3.46 -4.37
N ASN A 61 -18.69 4.44 -4.92
CA ASN A 61 -18.34 5.85 -4.78
C ASN A 61 -18.48 6.32 -3.33
N ASP A 62 -19.59 6.00 -2.67
CA ASP A 62 -19.84 6.40 -1.28
C ASP A 62 -18.82 5.74 -0.33
N SER A 63 -18.52 4.46 -0.53
CA SER A 63 -17.52 3.77 0.28
C SER A 63 -16.12 4.35 0.07
N THR A 64 -15.78 4.70 -1.17
CA THR A 64 -14.49 5.35 -1.49
C THR A 64 -14.41 6.73 -0.87
N ALA A 65 -15.49 7.52 -0.93
CA ALA A 65 -15.59 8.83 -0.29
C ALA A 65 -15.49 8.72 1.25
N GLY A 66 -16.01 7.63 1.84
CA GLY A 66 -15.87 7.28 3.25
C GLY A 66 -14.47 6.79 3.63
N GLY A 67 -13.54 6.71 2.68
CA GLY A 67 -12.14 6.35 2.93
C GLY A 67 -11.79 4.87 2.70
N LEU A 68 -12.71 4.07 2.14
CA LEU A 68 -12.41 2.69 1.77
C LEU A 68 -11.39 2.65 0.62
N ILE A 69 -10.29 1.95 0.84
CA ILE A 69 -9.35 1.58 -0.20
C ILE A 69 -9.70 0.18 -0.69
N TRP A 70 -10.25 0.09 -1.90
CA TRP A 70 -10.63 -1.18 -2.51
C TRP A 70 -9.41 -2.04 -2.85
N ALA A 71 -9.59 -3.36 -2.87
CA ALA A 71 -8.53 -4.31 -3.23
C ALA A 71 -7.93 -4.06 -4.64
N SER A 72 -8.68 -3.43 -5.55
CA SER A 72 -8.23 -3.02 -6.88
C SER A 72 -7.41 -1.72 -6.89
N MET A 73 -7.40 -0.96 -5.79
CA MET A 73 -6.64 0.29 -5.65
C MET A 73 -5.21 -0.02 -5.19
N HIS A 74 -4.47 -0.75 -6.03
CA HIS A 74 -3.16 -1.32 -5.67
C HIS A 74 -2.16 -0.27 -5.17
N TYR A 75 -2.12 0.91 -5.81
CA TYR A 75 -1.23 1.99 -5.40
C TYR A 75 -1.58 2.52 -4.00
N ASP A 76 -2.85 2.76 -3.73
CA ASP A 76 -3.31 3.29 -2.44
C ASP A 76 -3.08 2.30 -1.30
N LEU A 77 -3.31 1.01 -1.56
CA LEU A 77 -2.95 -0.07 -0.63
C LEU A 77 -1.45 -0.09 -0.34
N ALA A 78 -0.61 0.00 -1.39
CA ALA A 78 0.83 0.01 -1.25
C ALA A 78 1.33 1.24 -0.47
N VAL A 79 0.70 2.41 -0.66
CA VAL A 79 0.97 3.61 0.14
C VAL A 79 0.69 3.35 1.62
N ASN A 80 -0.43 2.70 1.97
CA ASN A 80 -0.71 2.35 3.36
C ASN A 80 0.32 1.37 3.95
N CYS A 81 0.77 0.39 3.17
CA CYS A 81 1.86 -0.50 3.59
C CYS A 81 3.15 0.29 3.88
N ALA A 82 3.51 1.22 2.99
CA ALA A 82 4.72 2.04 3.10
C ALA A 82 4.72 2.95 4.33
N LYS A 83 3.56 3.37 4.83
CA LYS A 83 3.44 4.17 6.07
C LYS A 83 4.13 3.49 7.26
N CYS A 84 3.96 2.17 7.40
CA CYS A 84 4.55 1.40 8.49
C CYS A 84 5.88 0.75 8.08
N HIS A 85 5.89 -0.02 7.00
CA HIS A 85 7.07 -0.78 6.55
C HIS A 85 8.18 0.12 5.99
N GLY A 86 7.85 1.35 5.60
CA GLY A 86 8.80 2.35 5.12
C GLY A 86 9.11 3.45 6.11
N LEU A 87 8.56 3.40 7.35
CA LEU A 87 8.65 4.48 8.33
C LEU A 87 8.27 5.85 7.72
N ALA A 88 7.17 5.90 6.96
CA ALA A 88 6.75 7.09 6.22
C ALA A 88 5.36 7.61 6.62
N ARG A 89 4.95 7.40 7.89
CA ARG A 89 3.70 7.94 8.44
C ARG A 89 3.84 9.43 8.72
N GLN A 90 2.97 10.23 8.09
CA GLN A 90 2.97 11.68 8.27
C GLN A 90 2.52 12.12 9.68
N GLU A 91 1.78 11.27 10.40
CA GLU A 91 1.31 11.53 11.75
C GLU A 91 2.41 11.34 12.81
N ILE A 92 3.57 10.82 12.42
CA ILE A 92 4.74 10.63 13.29
C ILE A 92 5.80 11.64 12.88
N ASN A 93 6.31 12.39 13.85
CA ASN A 93 7.40 13.32 13.64
C ASN A 93 8.63 12.55 13.09
N GLU A 94 9.29 13.09 12.08
CA GLU A 94 10.46 12.49 11.42
C GLU A 94 11.63 12.29 12.39
N GLU A 95 11.79 13.18 13.38
CA GLU A 95 12.79 13.03 14.46
C GLU A 95 12.55 11.75 15.28
N ALA A 96 11.28 11.35 15.47
CA ALA A 96 10.97 10.09 16.16
C ALA A 96 11.41 8.88 15.32
N PHE A 97 11.26 8.93 14.00
CA PHE A 97 11.78 7.88 13.12
C PHE A 97 13.32 7.82 13.16
N GLY A 98 14.00 8.97 13.19
CA GLY A 98 15.45 9.05 13.38
C GLY A 98 15.88 8.35 14.67
N LYS A 99 15.26 8.68 15.79
CA LYS A 99 15.53 8.04 17.09
C LYS A 99 15.24 6.53 17.10
N MET A 100 14.17 6.09 16.38
CA MET A 100 13.90 4.65 16.23
C MET A 100 15.03 3.94 15.49
N LEU A 101 15.56 4.50 14.41
CA LEU A 101 16.67 3.93 13.65
C LEU A 101 17.99 3.98 14.44
N GLU A 102 18.24 5.02 15.24
CA GLU A 102 19.36 5.11 16.15
C GLU A 102 19.30 4.03 17.25
N ALA A 103 18.08 3.68 17.67
CA ALA A 103 17.83 2.57 18.61
C ALA A 103 17.69 1.20 17.90
N GLU A 104 18.25 1.07 16.69
CA GLU A 104 18.28 -0.17 15.90
C GLU A 104 16.89 -0.73 15.50
N HIS A 105 15.85 0.11 15.49
CA HIS A 105 14.57 -0.31 14.92
C HIS A 105 14.74 -0.58 13.42
N PRO A 106 14.36 -1.78 12.92
CA PRO A 106 14.59 -2.10 11.52
C PRO A 106 13.72 -1.27 10.60
N ILE A 107 14.27 -0.90 9.43
CA ILE A 107 13.51 -0.51 8.26
C ILE A 107 13.61 -1.63 7.23
N ASN A 108 12.46 -2.13 6.78
CA ASN A 108 12.46 -3.26 5.85
C ASN A 108 12.63 -2.77 4.40
N HIS A 109 13.88 -2.72 3.94
CA HIS A 109 14.20 -2.35 2.56
C HIS A 109 13.66 -3.33 1.52
N SER A 110 13.57 -4.61 1.89
CA SER A 110 13.08 -5.67 1.02
C SER A 110 11.56 -5.83 1.07
N PHE A 111 10.85 -4.99 1.86
CA PHE A 111 9.39 -5.04 1.87
C PHE A 111 8.84 -4.86 0.45
N GLU A 112 7.99 -5.81 0.06
CA GLU A 112 7.36 -5.83 -1.25
C GLU A 112 5.92 -6.36 -1.11
N ILE A 113 4.96 -5.59 -1.68
CA ILE A 113 3.55 -5.85 -1.48
C ILE A 113 3.08 -7.21 -2.02
N VAL A 114 3.67 -7.71 -3.12
CA VAL A 114 3.30 -9.01 -3.69
C VAL A 114 3.66 -10.13 -2.71
N MET A 115 4.89 -10.10 -2.18
CA MET A 115 5.34 -11.08 -1.20
C MET A 115 4.46 -11.11 0.05
N PHE A 116 4.15 -9.93 0.60
CA PHE A 116 3.35 -9.81 1.83
C PHE A 116 1.85 -10.00 1.60
N SER A 117 1.35 -9.91 0.38
CA SER A 117 -0.05 -10.12 0.05
C SER A 117 -0.38 -11.53 -0.42
N GLN A 118 0.59 -12.44 -0.41
CA GLN A 118 0.44 -13.86 -0.76
C GLN A 118 0.67 -14.76 0.46
N GLY A 119 0.54 -16.06 0.27
CA GLY A 119 0.73 -17.04 1.34
C GLY A 119 -0.27 -16.88 2.48
N LYS A 120 0.18 -16.89 3.71
CA LYS A 120 -0.68 -16.80 4.92
C LYS A 120 -1.43 -15.46 5.05
N MET A 121 -0.95 -14.40 4.41
CA MET A 121 -1.58 -13.09 4.40
C MET A 121 -2.55 -12.90 3.23
N SER A 122 -2.59 -13.86 2.31
CA SER A 122 -3.54 -13.83 1.20
C SER A 122 -4.97 -14.01 1.71
N HIS A 123 -5.87 -13.16 1.25
CA HIS A 123 -7.30 -13.24 1.55
C HIS A 123 -8.17 -13.06 0.30
N TRP A 124 -7.59 -13.22 -0.87
CA TRP A 124 -8.33 -13.38 -2.12
C TRP A 124 -8.34 -14.83 -2.56
N GLU A 125 -9.47 -15.24 -3.07
CA GLU A 125 -9.76 -16.63 -3.43
C GLU A 125 -9.05 -17.04 -4.73
N ASP A 126 -8.87 -16.10 -5.65
CA ASP A 126 -8.35 -16.37 -6.99
C ASP A 126 -6.83 -16.20 -7.06
N LYS A 127 -6.18 -17.10 -7.80
CA LYS A 127 -4.78 -16.95 -8.17
C LYS A 127 -4.62 -15.79 -9.14
N ARG A 128 -3.78 -14.83 -8.79
CA ARG A 128 -3.43 -13.73 -9.70
C ARG A 128 -2.58 -14.22 -10.85
N SER A 129 -2.84 -13.71 -12.07
CA SER A 129 -1.98 -13.93 -13.22
C SER A 129 -0.63 -13.22 -13.04
N LYS A 130 0.38 -13.62 -13.83
CA LYS A 130 1.69 -12.94 -13.83
C LYS A 130 1.57 -11.45 -14.15
N ALA A 131 0.69 -11.08 -15.07
CA ALA A 131 0.42 -9.68 -15.39
C ALA A 131 -0.17 -8.91 -14.20
N GLN A 132 -1.11 -9.50 -13.45
CA GLN A 132 -1.68 -8.88 -12.25
C GLN A 132 -0.64 -8.74 -11.13
N LEU A 133 0.22 -9.74 -10.95
CA LEU A 133 1.32 -9.67 -9.98
C LEU A 133 2.34 -8.58 -10.37
N ALA A 134 2.67 -8.46 -11.67
CA ALA A 134 3.55 -7.41 -12.17
C ALA A 134 2.97 -6.01 -11.91
N ASN A 135 1.69 -5.80 -12.17
CA ASN A 135 1.02 -4.53 -11.90
C ASN A 135 0.98 -4.21 -10.40
N LEU A 136 0.75 -5.20 -9.54
CA LEU A 136 0.79 -5.03 -8.09
C LEU A 136 2.21 -4.69 -7.61
N PHE A 137 3.22 -5.37 -8.13
CA PHE A 137 4.63 -5.11 -7.84
C PHE A 137 5.03 -3.67 -8.22
N ILE A 138 4.67 -3.23 -9.42
CA ILE A 138 4.93 -1.87 -9.92
C ILE A 138 4.22 -0.84 -9.03
N ALA A 139 2.98 -1.10 -8.62
CA ALA A 139 2.26 -0.25 -7.67
C ALA A 139 3.01 -0.10 -6.33
N GLY A 140 3.58 -1.20 -5.83
CA GLY A 140 4.42 -1.22 -4.64
C GLY A 140 5.67 -0.35 -4.78
N GLN A 141 6.37 -0.45 -5.93
CA GLN A 141 7.56 0.35 -6.20
C GLN A 141 7.21 1.84 -6.37
N ALA A 142 6.09 2.16 -7.01
CA ALA A 142 5.62 3.53 -7.12
C ALA A 142 5.31 4.15 -5.74
N ALA A 143 4.62 3.42 -4.88
CA ALA A 143 4.33 3.86 -3.52
C ALA A 143 5.60 4.01 -2.66
N LYS A 144 6.56 3.09 -2.83
CA LYS A 144 7.90 3.18 -2.20
C LYS A 144 8.62 4.45 -2.64
N LEU A 145 8.65 4.73 -3.94
CA LEU A 145 9.32 5.91 -4.49
C LEU A 145 8.70 7.20 -3.95
N VAL A 146 7.37 7.36 -4.03
CA VAL A 146 6.67 8.58 -3.61
C VAL A 146 6.81 8.79 -2.09
N SER A 147 6.53 7.76 -1.29
CA SER A 147 6.59 7.86 0.17
C SER A 147 8.00 8.16 0.68
N ALA A 148 9.00 7.50 0.10
CA ALA A 148 10.39 7.70 0.50
C ALA A 148 10.95 9.07 0.03
N SER A 149 10.58 9.53 -1.17
CA SER A 149 10.99 10.85 -1.67
C SER A 149 10.45 11.97 -0.78
N ARG A 150 9.16 11.89 -0.38
CA ARG A 150 8.58 12.84 0.56
C ARG A 150 9.29 12.79 1.91
N ALA A 151 9.44 11.59 2.48
CA ALA A 151 10.10 11.40 3.76
C ALA A 151 11.54 11.92 3.76
N ALA A 152 12.31 11.68 2.70
CA ALA A 152 13.67 12.19 2.56
C ALA A 152 13.73 13.72 2.46
N SER A 153 12.75 14.34 1.78
CA SER A 153 12.70 15.80 1.63
C SER A 153 12.34 16.54 2.92
N GLU A 154 11.60 15.90 3.80
CA GLU A 154 11.17 16.44 5.09
C GLU A 154 12.17 16.11 6.22
N ALA A 155 13.03 15.10 6.02
CA ALA A 155 13.94 14.59 7.04
C ALA A 155 15.04 15.58 7.43
N LYS A 156 15.19 15.81 8.75
CA LYS A 156 16.30 16.56 9.37
C LYS A 156 17.33 15.61 10.00
N ASN A 157 16.91 14.40 10.39
CA ASN A 157 17.80 13.36 10.89
C ASN A 157 18.53 12.70 9.73
N GLU A 158 19.87 12.77 9.71
CA GLU A 158 20.68 12.30 8.58
C GLU A 158 20.55 10.78 8.36
N LYS A 159 20.53 9.97 9.41
CA LYS A 159 20.36 8.51 9.29
C LYS A 159 19.01 8.16 8.68
N TYR A 160 17.96 8.82 9.12
CA TYR A 160 16.62 8.61 8.54
C TYR A 160 16.56 9.04 7.07
N LYS A 161 17.15 10.19 6.74
CA LYS A 161 17.25 10.70 5.38
C LYS A 161 18.00 9.74 4.45
N GLU A 162 19.15 9.24 4.90
CA GLU A 162 19.95 8.26 4.15
C GLU A 162 19.16 7.00 3.83
N GLU A 163 18.44 6.44 4.81
CA GLU A 163 17.61 5.26 4.62
C GLU A 163 16.45 5.51 3.65
N GLN A 164 15.83 6.70 3.69
CA GLN A 164 14.79 7.05 2.73
C GLN A 164 15.36 7.25 1.32
N LEU A 165 16.52 7.89 1.17
CA LEU A 165 17.18 8.06 -0.13
C LEU A 165 17.57 6.72 -0.76
N LYS A 166 17.99 5.75 0.05
CA LYS A 166 18.23 4.37 -0.42
C LYS A 166 16.96 3.75 -0.99
N ARG A 167 15.83 3.89 -0.30
CA ARG A 167 14.52 3.42 -0.78
C ARG A 167 14.10 4.12 -2.09
N VAL A 168 14.38 5.41 -2.24
CA VAL A 168 14.16 6.16 -3.49
C VAL A 168 14.98 5.55 -4.62
N SER A 169 16.29 5.33 -4.39
CA SER A 169 17.19 4.76 -5.39
C SER A 169 16.74 3.37 -5.85
N ASP A 170 16.42 2.48 -4.90
CA ASP A 170 15.98 1.12 -5.17
C ASP A 170 14.70 1.10 -6.02
N ALA A 171 13.69 1.89 -5.63
CA ALA A 171 12.43 1.94 -6.35
C ALA A 171 12.58 2.56 -7.75
N ALA A 172 13.37 3.63 -7.87
CA ALA A 172 13.64 4.28 -9.15
C ALA A 172 14.38 3.34 -10.11
N ALA A 173 15.34 2.56 -9.62
CA ALA A 173 16.08 1.58 -10.43
C ALA A 173 15.14 0.52 -11.03
N ILE A 174 14.17 0.03 -10.26
CA ILE A 174 13.16 -0.91 -10.74
C ILE A 174 12.22 -0.24 -11.74
N LEU A 175 11.69 0.94 -11.41
CA LEU A 175 10.72 1.64 -12.26
C LEU A 175 11.31 2.14 -13.58
N LYS A 176 12.63 2.29 -13.68
CA LYS A 176 13.32 2.76 -14.89
C LYS A 176 13.08 1.88 -16.11
N VAL A 177 12.76 0.59 -15.94
CA VAL A 177 12.45 -0.31 -17.05
C VAL A 177 11.02 -0.14 -17.59
N ILE A 178 10.21 0.69 -16.95
CA ILE A 178 8.83 0.98 -17.32
C ILE A 178 8.79 2.37 -17.98
N PRO A 179 8.56 2.49 -19.29
CA PRO A 179 8.55 3.78 -19.96
C PRO A 179 7.55 4.78 -19.37
N GLU A 180 6.38 4.31 -18.94
CA GLU A 180 5.31 5.11 -18.33
C GLU A 180 5.69 5.69 -16.96
N ALA A 181 6.75 5.18 -16.33
CA ALA A 181 7.23 5.68 -15.05
C ALA A 181 8.13 6.93 -15.16
N ALA A 182 8.48 7.36 -16.36
CA ALA A 182 9.44 8.46 -16.57
C ALA A 182 9.05 9.76 -15.83
N ALA A 183 7.77 10.16 -15.90
CA ALA A 183 7.27 11.35 -15.20
C ALA A 183 7.31 11.16 -13.67
N LEU A 184 6.95 9.99 -13.17
CA LEU A 184 7.00 9.64 -11.76
C LEU A 184 8.42 9.65 -11.21
N ILE A 185 9.38 9.09 -11.95
CA ILE A 185 10.80 9.07 -11.54
C ILE A 185 11.36 10.49 -11.48
N LYS A 186 11.02 11.32 -12.48
CA LYS A 186 11.46 12.72 -12.54
C LYS A 186 10.87 13.58 -11.43
N SER A 187 9.61 13.34 -11.08
CA SER A 187 8.86 14.11 -10.07
C SER A 187 7.95 13.19 -9.26
N PRO A 188 8.48 12.55 -8.21
CA PRO A 188 7.72 11.63 -7.37
C PRO A 188 6.54 12.32 -6.71
N SER A 189 5.31 11.90 -7.09
CA SER A 189 4.06 12.42 -6.53
C SER A 189 2.94 11.39 -6.67
N ASP A 190 1.92 11.49 -5.81
CA ASP A 190 0.72 10.65 -5.91
C ASP A 190 0.01 10.80 -7.26
N THR A 191 -0.01 12.02 -7.82
CA THR A 191 -0.59 12.30 -9.14
C THR A 191 0.14 11.50 -10.22
N ASN A 192 1.45 11.66 -10.33
CA ASN A 192 2.23 10.96 -11.35
C ASN A 192 2.19 9.43 -11.17
N ALA A 193 2.12 8.95 -9.94
CA ALA A 193 1.96 7.51 -9.67
C ALA A 193 0.60 6.99 -10.17
N ARG A 194 -0.49 7.69 -9.90
CA ARG A 194 -1.83 7.31 -10.38
C ARG A 194 -1.94 7.39 -11.91
N GLU A 195 -1.35 8.40 -12.53
CA GLU A 195 -1.28 8.52 -14.01
C GLU A 195 -0.52 7.34 -14.61
N MET A 196 0.64 6.99 -14.05
CA MET A 196 1.40 5.81 -14.46
C MET A 196 0.56 4.53 -14.30
N MET A 197 -0.06 4.31 -13.14
CA MET A 197 -0.90 3.13 -12.90
C MET A 197 -2.07 3.04 -13.88
N LYS A 198 -2.69 4.17 -14.23
CA LYS A 198 -3.73 4.23 -15.25
C LYS A 198 -3.19 3.84 -16.63
N ALA A 199 -1.99 4.31 -16.99
CA ALA A 199 -1.37 4.03 -18.28
C ALA A 199 -0.95 2.58 -18.46
N ILE A 200 -0.64 1.85 -17.36
CA ILE A 200 -0.23 0.45 -17.40
C ILE A 200 -1.36 -0.55 -17.10
N LYS A 201 -2.55 -0.09 -16.76
CA LYS A 201 -3.65 -0.91 -16.21
C LYS A 201 -3.94 -2.19 -17.02
N GLU A 202 -3.95 -2.08 -18.36
CA GLU A 202 -4.27 -3.18 -19.27
C GLU A 202 -3.01 -3.81 -19.91
N LYS A 203 -1.80 -3.45 -19.41
CA LYS A 203 -0.55 -3.95 -19.95
C LYS A 203 -0.06 -5.18 -19.19
N ASP A 204 0.44 -6.16 -19.94
CA ASP A 204 1.23 -7.25 -19.35
C ASP A 204 2.71 -6.84 -19.29
N LEU A 205 3.15 -6.46 -18.11
CA LEU A 205 4.52 -6.06 -17.82
C LEU A 205 5.34 -7.18 -17.15
N SER A 206 4.78 -8.41 -17.09
CA SER A 206 5.45 -9.55 -16.47
C SER A 206 6.78 -9.91 -17.13
N GLY A 207 6.93 -9.65 -18.44
CA GLY A 207 8.19 -9.83 -19.16
C GLY A 207 9.30 -8.86 -18.70
N LEU A 208 8.94 -7.68 -18.19
CA LEU A 208 9.90 -6.67 -17.72
C LEU A 208 10.31 -6.87 -16.27
N VAL A 209 9.34 -7.15 -15.39
CA VAL A 209 9.57 -7.20 -13.94
C VAL A 209 9.39 -8.58 -13.33
N GLY A 210 8.95 -9.59 -14.09
CA GLY A 210 8.58 -10.91 -13.55
C GLY A 210 9.69 -11.60 -12.77
N LYS A 211 10.96 -11.43 -13.17
CA LYS A 211 12.10 -11.96 -12.44
C LYS A 211 12.41 -11.27 -11.12
N LEU A 212 11.81 -10.10 -10.89
CA LEU A 212 11.97 -9.31 -9.67
C LEU A 212 10.85 -9.56 -8.66
N ILE A 213 9.79 -10.25 -9.08
CA ILE A 213 8.61 -10.50 -8.24
C ILE A 213 8.90 -11.70 -7.34
N PRO A 214 8.83 -11.53 -6.00
CA PRO A 214 9.00 -12.65 -5.09
C PRO A 214 7.78 -13.58 -5.09
N CYS A 215 8.01 -14.89 -5.07
CA CYS A 215 6.98 -15.92 -5.18
C CYS A 215 6.35 -16.36 -3.87
N ALA A 216 6.96 -16.07 -2.74
CA ALA A 216 6.55 -16.63 -1.47
C ALA A 216 6.28 -15.55 -0.43
N GLY A 217 5.41 -15.87 0.52
CA GLY A 217 5.16 -15.04 1.68
C GLY A 217 6.40 -14.86 2.56
N PRO A 218 6.28 -14.18 3.71
CA PRO A 218 7.39 -13.71 4.54
C PRO A 218 8.22 -14.80 5.23
N ASP A 219 7.90 -16.07 5.02
CA ASP A 219 8.68 -17.17 5.55
C ASP A 219 9.98 -17.29 4.76
N GLU A 220 11.10 -16.93 5.37
CA GLU A 220 12.43 -16.73 4.77
C GLU A 220 12.99 -17.93 3.99
N GLU A 221 12.53 -19.14 4.27
CA GLU A 221 13.00 -20.37 3.59
C GLU A 221 12.56 -20.50 2.13
N ASN A 222 11.67 -19.65 1.63
CA ASN A 222 11.03 -19.79 0.32
C ASN A 222 11.00 -18.51 -0.53
N LEU A 223 11.97 -17.63 -0.43
CA LEU A 223 12.17 -16.53 -1.39
C LEU A 223 12.60 -17.07 -2.77
N LYS A 224 11.75 -17.87 -3.38
CA LYS A 224 11.94 -18.30 -4.76
C LYS A 224 11.28 -17.28 -5.69
N GLN A 225 12.00 -16.90 -6.73
CA GLN A 225 11.42 -16.08 -7.79
C GLN A 225 10.36 -16.89 -8.54
N CYS A 226 9.22 -16.27 -8.86
CA CYS A 226 8.21 -16.81 -9.74
C CYS A 226 8.68 -16.76 -11.19
#